data_467f0dee6db6ab8d64f6e26a892720e1
#
_entry.id   467f0dee6db6ab8d64f6e26a892720e1
#
_cell.length_a   1.000
_cell.length_b   1.000
_cell.length_c   1.000
_cell.angle_alpha   90.00
_cell.angle_beta   90.00
_cell.angle_gamma   90.00
#
_symmetry.space_group_name_H-M   'P 1'
#
loop_
_entity.id
_entity.type
_entity.pdbx_description
1 polymer ?
#
loop_
_entity_poly.entity_id
_entity_poly.type
_entity_poly.pdbx_seq_one_letter_code
_entity_poly.pdbx_strand_id
1 'polypeptide(L)'
;MARMSVVLGLCLVVGAMALPAAQSPAAQPAPEITFTKHIAPILQRSCETCHRPDGVAPMSLRTYDEVRPWARAIKQRTGIGPRAGVMPPWYVEKNIGIQKFKNDPSLDADEIALIAKWADSGAPRGNPGDMPPLRTWTDSTKWSIGEPDLVVKTTDIVVKGTQPDWWGEIPRVPTGLTEDRYVSALEIREVNDVGSAGTGRATVGGRYVFHHMIWSTRVLGEEAGDPLVPDDSTSWPVHEVGREADFFDARSARLLKAGSSIVSDSVHLHSNGRDTTAHLEIAFKFMPKGYKPEYRRATYSLGNGVDIDIKAMEPGQQLHAYALLKENTKILSFEPHLHAPGQRMCLEAIWGYNIQTINCVGYDHNWVRGYDYDDDSAPLLPKDTILHIVGYMDNSPSNKNVPDPRNWQGSGNRSVANMFIDLGNRVFLTDEQFQAEMAARRDKLKLTRNSMVIGCPLCNILPQPMAAPRQQQ
;
A
#
# COMPACT_ATOMS: atom_id res chain seq x y z
N MET A 1 25.17 -95.67 -42.32
CA MET A 1 25.49 -94.86 -43.47
C MET A 1 25.44 -93.37 -43.12
N ALA A 2 26.63 -92.81 -42.89
CA ALA A 2 26.81 -91.43 -42.42
C ALA A 2 26.99 -90.51 -43.63
N ARG A 3 26.29 -89.41 -43.64
CA ARG A 3 26.60 -88.30 -44.56
C ARG A 3 27.12 -87.07 -43.71
N MET A 4 28.35 -86.76 -43.94
CA MET A 4 29.10 -85.65 -43.39
C MET A 4 28.82 -84.44 -44.32
N SER A 5 28.30 -83.33 -43.70
CA SER A 5 28.15 -82.06 -44.40
C SER A 5 29.14 -81.06 -43.80
N VAL A 6 30.02 -80.57 -44.68
CA VAL A 6 30.97 -79.53 -44.37
C VAL A 6 30.27 -78.14 -44.44
N VAL A 7 30.30 -77.38 -43.43
CA VAL A 7 29.84 -75.97 -43.41
C VAL A 7 31.08 -75.08 -43.45
N LEU A 8 31.18 -74.30 -44.53
CA LEU A 8 32.21 -73.29 -44.72
C LEU A 8 31.82 -72.04 -43.92
N GLY A 9 32.64 -71.68 -42.94
CA GLY A 9 32.44 -70.45 -42.17
C GLY A 9 33.04 -69.25 -42.90
N LEU A 10 32.24 -68.27 -43.19
CA LEU A 10 32.63 -66.98 -43.77
C LEU A 10 32.83 -65.98 -42.58
N CYS A 11 34.11 -65.65 -42.27
CA CYS A 11 34.41 -64.58 -41.24
C CYS A 11 34.21 -63.21 -41.90
N LEU A 12 33.17 -62.50 -41.50
CA LEU A 12 32.94 -61.08 -41.80
C LEU A 12 33.67 -60.27 -40.71
N VAL A 13 34.75 -59.59 -41.07
CA VAL A 13 35.43 -58.60 -40.25
C VAL A 13 34.65 -57.29 -40.35
N VAL A 14 33.86 -56.96 -39.33
CA VAL A 14 33.22 -55.66 -39.18
C VAL A 14 34.20 -54.68 -38.58
N GLY A 15 34.79 -53.81 -39.40
CA GLY A 15 35.60 -52.69 -38.95
C GLY A 15 34.71 -51.65 -38.24
N ALA A 16 34.89 -51.53 -36.93
CA ALA A 16 34.24 -50.47 -36.16
C ALA A 16 34.96 -49.14 -36.45
N MET A 17 34.35 -48.29 -37.30
CA MET A 17 34.73 -46.88 -37.40
C MET A 17 34.29 -46.16 -36.12
N ALA A 18 35.26 -45.85 -35.24
CA ALA A 18 35.04 -44.96 -34.11
C ALA A 18 34.80 -43.51 -34.63
N LEU A 19 33.57 -43.04 -34.60
CA LEU A 19 33.24 -41.64 -34.81
C LEU A 19 33.78 -40.83 -33.59
N PRO A 20 34.51 -39.74 -33.81
CA PRO A 20 34.93 -38.89 -32.72
C PRO A 20 33.65 -38.32 -32.05
N ALA A 21 33.46 -38.59 -30.75
CA ALA A 21 32.42 -37.97 -29.94
C ALA A 21 32.68 -36.46 -29.93
N ALA A 22 31.77 -35.71 -30.59
CA ALA A 22 31.77 -34.25 -30.47
C ALA A 22 31.56 -33.91 -29.01
N GLN A 23 32.60 -33.41 -28.36
CA GLN A 23 32.50 -32.82 -27.00
C GLN A 23 31.56 -31.63 -27.14
N SER A 24 30.36 -31.74 -26.56
CA SER A 24 29.46 -30.58 -26.35
C SER A 24 30.29 -29.50 -25.62
N PRO A 25 30.28 -28.22 -26.06
CA PRO A 25 30.94 -27.16 -25.36
C PRO A 25 30.42 -27.15 -23.93
N ALA A 26 31.34 -27.20 -22.96
CA ALA A 26 31.01 -27.06 -21.54
C ALA A 26 30.21 -25.78 -21.38
N ALA A 27 28.96 -25.92 -20.88
CA ALA A 27 28.10 -24.77 -20.61
C ALA A 27 28.87 -23.81 -19.72
N GLN A 28 29.08 -22.58 -20.16
CA GLN A 28 29.71 -21.56 -19.32
C GLN A 28 28.91 -21.48 -18.02
N PRO A 29 29.55 -21.52 -16.85
CA PRO A 29 28.83 -21.37 -15.60
C PRO A 29 27.99 -20.07 -15.66
N ALA A 30 26.74 -20.18 -15.31
CA ALA A 30 25.85 -19.01 -15.26
C ALA A 30 26.51 -17.95 -14.36
N PRO A 31 26.45 -16.66 -14.74
CA PRO A 31 27.10 -15.61 -13.99
C PRO A 31 26.63 -15.64 -12.53
N GLU A 32 27.60 -15.58 -11.62
CA GLU A 32 27.33 -15.61 -10.18
C GLU A 32 26.48 -14.41 -9.77
N ILE A 33 25.37 -14.66 -9.05
CA ILE A 33 24.52 -13.61 -8.50
C ILE A 33 25.15 -13.14 -7.18
N THR A 34 25.55 -11.87 -7.13
CA THR A 34 26.25 -11.29 -5.99
C THR A 34 25.46 -10.16 -5.34
N PHE A 35 25.77 -9.89 -4.07
CA PHE A 35 25.15 -8.80 -3.32
C PHE A 35 25.38 -7.44 -4.00
N THR A 36 26.66 -7.08 -4.23
CA THR A 36 27.03 -5.74 -4.69
C THR A 36 26.39 -5.37 -6.03
N LYS A 37 26.36 -6.31 -6.97
CA LYS A 37 25.89 -6.06 -8.33
C LYS A 37 24.39 -6.23 -8.50
N HIS A 38 23.79 -7.22 -7.83
CA HIS A 38 22.43 -7.65 -8.14
C HIS A 38 21.43 -7.37 -7.02
N ILE A 39 21.84 -7.53 -5.76
CA ILE A 39 20.90 -7.45 -4.62
C ILE A 39 20.86 -6.04 -4.00
N ALA A 40 22.00 -5.38 -3.85
CA ALA A 40 22.06 -4.05 -3.26
C ALA A 40 21.18 -3.02 -3.99
N PRO A 41 21.12 -2.96 -5.34
CA PRO A 41 20.19 -2.04 -6.03
C PRO A 41 18.72 -2.30 -5.71
N ILE A 42 18.32 -3.57 -5.58
CA ILE A 42 16.95 -3.97 -5.22
C ILE A 42 16.63 -3.51 -3.79
N LEU A 43 17.53 -3.79 -2.84
CA LEU A 43 17.34 -3.39 -1.45
C LEU A 43 17.28 -1.87 -1.28
N GLN A 44 18.16 -1.14 -1.98
CA GLN A 44 18.14 0.34 -1.97
C GLN A 44 16.82 0.93 -2.46
N ARG A 45 16.23 0.36 -3.50
CA ARG A 45 14.96 0.82 -4.04
C ARG A 45 13.78 0.47 -3.15
N SER A 46 13.72 -0.78 -2.68
CA SER A 46 12.50 -1.38 -2.15
C SER A 46 12.49 -1.59 -0.63
N CYS A 47 13.63 -1.56 0.04
CA CYS A 47 13.76 -1.95 1.45
C CYS A 47 14.34 -0.85 2.34
N GLU A 48 15.33 -0.08 1.86
CA GLU A 48 16.07 0.87 2.69
C GLU A 48 15.23 2.05 3.21
N THR A 49 14.07 2.34 2.62
CA THR A 49 13.17 3.36 3.16
C THR A 49 12.85 3.08 4.63
N CYS A 50 12.61 1.81 4.97
CA CYS A 50 12.31 1.37 6.33
C CYS A 50 13.53 0.73 7.03
N HIS A 51 14.32 -0.09 6.29
CA HIS A 51 15.45 -0.86 6.81
C HIS A 51 16.78 -0.08 6.74
N ARG A 52 16.89 0.94 7.55
CA ARG A 52 18.08 1.80 7.69
C ARG A 52 18.26 2.22 9.15
N PRO A 53 19.44 2.74 9.54
CA PRO A 53 19.58 3.38 10.84
C PRO A 53 18.47 4.44 11.04
N ASP A 54 17.87 4.48 12.20
CA ASP A 54 16.74 5.35 12.57
C ASP A 54 15.46 5.19 11.76
N GLY A 55 15.40 4.15 10.91
CA GLY A 55 14.17 3.73 10.25
C GLY A 55 13.22 2.96 11.17
N VAL A 56 12.00 2.68 10.68
CA VAL A 56 10.97 1.97 11.45
C VAL A 56 11.22 0.45 11.55
N ALA A 57 12.06 -0.11 10.69
CA ALA A 57 12.34 -1.55 10.68
C ALA A 57 13.45 -1.94 11.69
N PRO A 58 13.43 -3.19 12.20
CA PRO A 58 14.30 -3.61 13.30
C PRO A 58 15.79 -3.77 12.94
N MET A 59 16.16 -3.77 11.65
CA MET A 59 17.53 -3.95 11.20
C MET A 59 17.80 -3.11 9.95
N SER A 60 19.06 -2.69 9.79
CA SER A 60 19.55 -2.05 8.57
C SER A 60 19.81 -3.08 7.47
N LEU A 61 19.54 -2.72 6.22
CA LEU A 61 19.81 -3.54 5.02
C LEU A 61 20.65 -2.77 4.00
N ARG A 62 21.58 -1.94 4.43
CA ARG A 62 22.38 -1.03 3.58
C ARG A 62 23.71 -1.62 3.13
N THR A 63 24.34 -2.42 3.96
CA THR A 63 25.66 -3.00 3.69
C THR A 63 25.59 -4.52 3.63
N TYR A 64 26.58 -5.13 2.99
CA TYR A 64 26.66 -6.59 2.91
C TYR A 64 26.64 -7.26 4.29
N ASP A 65 27.41 -6.71 5.22
CA ASP A 65 27.55 -7.31 6.55
C ASP A 65 26.28 -7.21 7.37
N GLU A 66 25.46 -6.17 7.14
CA GLU A 66 24.13 -6.03 7.72
C GLU A 66 23.10 -6.98 7.08
N VAL A 67 23.18 -7.19 5.77
CA VAL A 67 22.18 -7.96 4.99
C VAL A 67 22.41 -9.46 5.06
N ARG A 68 23.67 -9.90 4.97
CA ARG A 68 24.01 -11.33 4.86
C ARG A 68 23.38 -12.21 5.94
N PRO A 69 23.35 -11.84 7.21
CA PRO A 69 22.70 -12.64 8.26
C PRO A 69 21.20 -12.89 8.01
N TRP A 70 20.56 -12.00 7.27
CA TRP A 70 19.13 -12.03 6.98
C TRP A 70 18.77 -12.63 5.62
N ALA A 71 19.74 -13.06 4.82
CA ALA A 71 19.52 -13.53 3.45
C ALA A 71 18.40 -14.56 3.32
N ARG A 72 18.35 -15.55 4.22
CA ARG A 72 17.29 -16.56 4.25
C ARG A 72 15.94 -15.97 4.60
N ALA A 73 15.89 -15.07 5.56
CA ALA A 73 14.65 -14.40 5.96
C ALA A 73 14.12 -13.48 4.85
N ILE A 74 15.01 -12.75 4.18
CA ILE A 74 14.67 -11.90 3.02
C ILE A 74 14.05 -12.76 1.93
N LYS A 75 14.70 -13.87 1.53
CA LYS A 75 14.14 -14.83 0.57
C LYS A 75 12.74 -15.31 0.98
N GLN A 76 12.55 -15.71 2.24
CA GLN A 76 11.27 -16.19 2.71
C GLN A 76 10.19 -15.12 2.67
N ARG A 77 10.51 -13.90 3.13
CA ARG A 77 9.55 -12.80 3.20
C ARG A 77 9.17 -12.24 1.83
N THR A 78 10.13 -12.11 0.91
CA THR A 78 9.86 -11.64 -0.45
C THR A 78 9.07 -12.64 -1.28
N GLY A 79 9.15 -13.94 -0.96
CA GLY A 79 8.43 -15.01 -1.66
C GLY A 79 7.03 -15.32 -1.16
N ILE A 80 6.52 -14.60 -0.14
CA ILE A 80 5.18 -14.89 0.44
C ILE A 80 4.03 -14.57 -0.54
N GLY A 81 4.22 -13.58 -1.41
CA GLY A 81 3.15 -13.02 -2.24
C GLY A 81 2.35 -11.92 -1.53
N PRO A 82 1.29 -11.38 -2.15
CA PRO A 82 0.60 -10.16 -1.71
C PRO A 82 -0.34 -10.43 -0.51
N ARG A 83 0.22 -10.80 0.63
CA ARG A 83 -0.49 -11.10 1.87
C ARG A 83 0.33 -10.74 3.10
N ALA A 84 -0.31 -10.77 4.27
CA ALA A 84 0.33 -10.43 5.54
C ALA A 84 1.71 -11.08 5.72
N GLY A 85 2.67 -10.27 6.15
CA GLY A 85 4.04 -10.67 6.39
C GLY A 85 4.97 -10.65 5.17
N VAL A 86 4.50 -10.29 3.96
CA VAL A 86 5.39 -10.07 2.80
C VAL A 86 6.29 -8.85 3.03
N MET A 87 7.47 -8.89 2.45
CA MET A 87 8.40 -7.76 2.38
C MET A 87 8.84 -7.50 0.93
N PRO A 88 8.81 -6.23 0.49
CA PRO A 88 8.24 -5.08 1.19
C PRO A 88 6.73 -5.26 1.46
N PRO A 89 6.16 -4.53 2.45
CA PRO A 89 4.74 -4.65 2.79
C PRO A 89 3.88 -3.95 1.73
N TRP A 90 3.69 -4.64 0.62
CA TRP A 90 2.90 -4.21 -0.54
C TRP A 90 2.03 -5.36 -1.00
N TYR A 91 0.72 -5.17 -0.92
CA TYR A 91 -0.23 -6.29 -1.02
C TYR A 91 -1.05 -6.27 -2.30
N VAL A 92 -0.73 -5.41 -3.28
CA VAL A 92 -1.39 -5.38 -4.59
C VAL A 92 -1.20 -6.72 -5.30
N GLU A 93 -2.29 -7.34 -5.71
CA GLU A 93 -2.24 -8.59 -6.47
C GLU A 93 -1.76 -8.33 -7.89
N LYS A 94 -0.74 -9.07 -8.31
CA LYS A 94 -0.19 -8.95 -9.65
C LYS A 94 -1.20 -9.44 -10.69
N ASN A 95 -1.20 -8.80 -11.86
CA ASN A 95 -2.05 -9.14 -13.01
C ASN A 95 -3.57 -8.95 -12.78
N ILE A 96 -3.98 -8.31 -11.70
CA ILE A 96 -5.38 -7.93 -11.44
C ILE A 96 -5.51 -6.42 -11.41
N GLY A 97 -6.28 -5.87 -12.33
CA GLY A 97 -6.58 -4.44 -12.36
C GLY A 97 -5.36 -3.55 -12.63
N ILE A 98 -5.37 -2.36 -12.06
CA ILE A 98 -4.34 -1.35 -12.24
C ILE A 98 -3.07 -1.76 -11.46
N GLN A 99 -1.92 -1.64 -12.13
CA GLN A 99 -0.61 -2.01 -11.58
C GLN A 99 0.34 -0.82 -11.44
N LYS A 100 -0.14 0.41 -11.65
CA LYS A 100 0.68 1.62 -11.60
C LYS A 100 0.28 2.49 -10.42
N PHE A 101 1.18 2.58 -9.47
CA PHE A 101 1.01 3.33 -8.23
C PHE A 101 2.20 4.23 -7.97
N LYS A 102 1.96 5.34 -7.28
CA LYS A 102 3.02 6.22 -6.76
C LYS A 102 3.79 5.48 -5.67
N ASN A 103 5.11 5.64 -5.67
CA ASN A 103 6.00 5.08 -4.63
C ASN A 103 5.87 3.56 -4.43
N ASP A 104 5.59 2.80 -5.49
CA ASP A 104 5.49 1.34 -5.44
C ASP A 104 6.85 0.69 -5.09
N PRO A 105 7.01 0.06 -3.90
CA PRO A 105 8.22 -0.63 -3.51
C PRO A 105 8.23 -2.10 -3.94
N SER A 106 7.20 -2.58 -4.63
CA SER A 106 7.07 -4.01 -4.91
C SER A 106 8.23 -4.56 -5.73
N LEU A 107 8.45 -5.84 -5.59
CA LEU A 107 9.42 -6.59 -6.37
C LEU A 107 8.71 -7.29 -7.54
N ASP A 108 9.39 -7.38 -8.68
CA ASP A 108 8.93 -8.23 -9.76
C ASP A 108 9.36 -9.70 -9.55
N ALA A 109 8.89 -10.59 -10.42
CA ALA A 109 9.17 -12.02 -10.30
C ALA A 109 10.66 -12.35 -10.48
N ASP A 110 11.36 -11.60 -11.33
CA ASP A 110 12.78 -11.81 -11.61
C ASP A 110 13.63 -11.36 -10.42
N GLU A 111 13.28 -10.26 -9.78
CA GLU A 111 13.94 -9.76 -8.57
C GLU A 111 13.76 -10.72 -7.39
N ILE A 112 12.56 -11.27 -7.21
CA ILE A 112 12.30 -12.31 -6.19
C ILE A 112 13.13 -13.55 -6.48
N ALA A 113 13.22 -13.97 -7.74
CA ALA A 113 14.05 -15.11 -8.15
C ALA A 113 15.55 -14.85 -7.96
N LEU A 114 16.03 -13.62 -8.24
CA LEU A 114 17.41 -13.21 -7.99
C LEU A 114 17.75 -13.27 -6.49
N ILE A 115 16.90 -12.73 -5.64
CA ILE A 115 17.06 -12.79 -4.17
C ILE A 115 17.11 -14.26 -3.70
N ALA A 116 16.21 -15.09 -4.22
CA ALA A 116 16.16 -16.51 -3.84
C ALA A 116 17.47 -17.23 -4.23
N LYS A 117 17.91 -17.08 -5.48
CA LYS A 117 19.16 -17.69 -5.96
C LYS A 117 20.37 -17.21 -5.19
N TRP A 118 20.47 -15.91 -4.91
CA TRP A 118 21.55 -15.35 -4.11
C TRP A 118 21.59 -15.95 -2.71
N ALA A 119 20.45 -16.01 -2.04
CA ALA A 119 20.37 -16.59 -0.69
C ALA A 119 20.75 -18.09 -0.68
N ASP A 120 20.30 -18.86 -1.69
CA ASP A 120 20.58 -20.31 -1.81
C ASP A 120 22.03 -20.62 -2.18
N SER A 121 22.71 -19.70 -2.90
CA SER A 121 24.14 -19.85 -3.25
C SER A 121 25.10 -19.43 -2.13
N GLY A 122 24.60 -19.21 -0.91
CA GLY A 122 25.44 -18.82 0.25
C GLY A 122 25.63 -17.32 0.41
N ALA A 123 24.82 -16.53 -0.31
CA ALA A 123 24.80 -15.07 -0.26
C ALA A 123 26.17 -14.42 -0.54
N PRO A 124 26.81 -14.67 -1.70
CA PRO A 124 28.12 -14.13 -2.02
C PRO A 124 28.13 -12.60 -2.09
N ARG A 125 29.23 -12.00 -1.65
CA ARG A 125 29.38 -10.53 -1.61
C ARG A 125 29.53 -9.92 -3.00
N GLY A 126 30.39 -10.48 -3.82
CA GLY A 126 30.79 -9.90 -5.11
C GLY A 126 31.88 -8.85 -5.01
N ASN A 127 32.18 -8.19 -6.13
CA ASN A 127 33.22 -7.17 -6.21
C ASN A 127 32.74 -5.87 -5.54
N PRO A 128 33.47 -5.29 -4.58
CA PRO A 128 33.11 -4.01 -3.96
C PRO A 128 32.95 -2.86 -4.96
N GLY A 129 33.67 -2.89 -6.09
CA GLY A 129 33.56 -1.89 -7.14
C GLY A 129 32.17 -1.87 -7.86
N ASP A 130 31.40 -2.95 -7.76
CA ASP A 130 30.07 -3.04 -8.32
C ASP A 130 28.98 -2.49 -7.37
N MET A 131 29.35 -2.10 -6.14
CA MET A 131 28.39 -1.58 -5.16
C MET A 131 27.87 -0.22 -5.60
N PRO A 132 26.53 -0.05 -5.70
CA PRO A 132 25.99 1.27 -5.99
C PRO A 132 26.30 2.25 -4.84
N PRO A 133 26.37 3.55 -5.12
CA PRO A 133 26.54 4.56 -4.08
C PRO A 133 25.46 4.42 -3.01
N LEU A 134 25.83 4.52 -1.73
CA LEU A 134 24.87 4.48 -0.65
C LEU A 134 23.91 5.67 -0.76
N ARG A 135 22.62 5.39 -0.60
CA ARG A 135 21.60 6.46 -0.56
C ARG A 135 21.83 7.36 0.65
N THR A 136 21.69 8.65 0.41
CA THR A 136 21.61 9.62 1.51
C THR A 136 20.16 9.74 1.94
N TRP A 137 19.91 9.56 3.21
CA TRP A 137 18.61 9.69 3.81
C TRP A 137 18.52 11.02 4.55
N THR A 138 17.36 11.65 4.50
CA THR A 138 17.07 12.77 5.37
C THR A 138 17.21 12.32 6.82
N ASP A 139 17.86 13.12 7.63
CA ASP A 139 17.96 12.90 9.06
C ASP A 139 16.56 12.67 9.66
N SER A 140 16.42 11.63 10.48
CA SER A 140 15.15 11.25 11.10
C SER A 140 14.57 12.35 12.00
N THR A 141 15.39 13.33 12.38
CA THR A 141 14.95 14.53 13.11
C THR A 141 14.26 15.55 12.21
N LYS A 142 14.44 15.46 10.88
CA LYS A 142 13.81 16.36 9.91
C LYS A 142 12.51 15.75 9.37
N TRP A 143 11.54 16.61 9.13
CA TRP A 143 10.27 16.23 8.53
C TRP A 143 10.46 15.81 7.07
N SER A 144 9.82 14.71 6.66
CA SER A 144 9.87 14.24 5.26
C SER A 144 9.07 15.14 4.31
N ILE A 145 8.08 15.88 4.86
CA ILE A 145 7.32 16.91 4.15
C ILE A 145 8.08 18.24 3.97
N GLY A 146 9.37 18.28 4.36
CA GLY A 146 10.16 19.50 4.45
C GLY A 146 9.84 20.30 5.73
N GLU A 147 10.29 21.56 5.81
CA GLU A 147 9.96 22.42 6.96
C GLU A 147 8.46 22.63 7.04
N PRO A 148 7.78 22.22 8.15
CA PRO A 148 6.36 22.40 8.33
C PRO A 148 5.99 23.88 8.49
N ASP A 149 4.79 24.25 8.06
CA ASP A 149 4.23 25.58 8.31
C ASP A 149 3.51 25.64 9.67
N LEU A 150 3.08 24.48 10.19
CA LEU A 150 2.43 24.34 11.50
C LEU A 150 2.74 22.97 12.09
N VAL A 151 3.08 22.92 13.36
CA VAL A 151 3.19 21.68 14.14
C VAL A 151 2.29 21.79 15.36
N VAL A 152 1.42 20.81 15.55
CA VAL A 152 0.54 20.71 16.72
C VAL A 152 0.96 19.53 17.56
N LYS A 153 1.29 19.77 18.82
CA LYS A 153 1.68 18.75 19.79
C LYS A 153 0.45 18.32 20.59
N THR A 154 0.17 17.01 20.68
CA THR A 154 -0.86 16.49 21.59
C THR A 154 -0.38 16.53 23.03
N THR A 155 -1.30 16.32 23.98
CA THR A 155 -0.93 16.18 25.39
C THR A 155 -0.07 14.94 25.61
N ASP A 156 0.88 15.04 26.54
CA ASP A 156 1.68 13.89 26.94
C ASP A 156 0.79 12.84 27.64
N ILE A 157 0.99 11.57 27.27
CA ILE A 157 0.35 10.42 27.89
C ILE A 157 1.41 9.51 28.51
N VAL A 158 1.02 8.77 29.54
CA VAL A 158 1.89 7.77 30.19
C VAL A 158 1.29 6.40 29.96
N VAL A 159 2.05 5.52 29.31
CA VAL A 159 1.72 4.11 29.11
C VAL A 159 2.63 3.27 29.99
N LYS A 160 2.03 2.46 30.89
CA LYS A 160 2.79 1.59 31.78
C LYS A 160 3.30 0.35 31.06
N GLY A 161 4.50 -0.13 31.44
CA GLY A 161 5.13 -1.30 30.80
C GLY A 161 4.33 -2.59 30.89
N THR A 162 3.42 -2.69 31.85
CA THR A 162 2.52 -3.83 32.08
C THR A 162 1.06 -3.52 31.77
N GLN A 163 0.78 -2.32 31.19
CA GLN A 163 -0.57 -1.92 30.86
C GLN A 163 -1.12 -2.78 29.70
N PRO A 164 -2.37 -3.25 29.79
CA PRO A 164 -3.04 -3.84 28.64
C PRO A 164 -3.32 -2.79 27.58
N ASP A 165 -3.63 -3.23 26.37
CA ASP A 165 -4.06 -2.33 25.29
C ASP A 165 -5.21 -1.44 25.75
N TRP A 166 -5.16 -0.20 25.35
CA TRP A 166 -6.14 0.82 25.71
C TRP A 166 -6.72 1.46 24.45
N TRP A 167 -8.02 1.65 24.45
CA TRP A 167 -8.77 2.38 23.43
C TRP A 167 -9.56 3.49 24.06
N GLY A 168 -9.46 4.68 23.50
CA GLY A 168 -10.18 5.83 24.03
C GLY A 168 -9.88 7.08 23.20
N GLU A 169 -10.08 8.23 23.86
CA GLU A 169 -9.84 9.54 23.28
C GLU A 169 -8.75 10.26 24.07
N ILE A 170 -7.95 11.06 23.40
CA ILE A 170 -7.00 11.96 24.04
C ILE A 170 -7.57 13.40 24.10
N PRO A 171 -7.08 14.23 25.03
CA PRO A 171 -7.58 15.59 25.17
C PRO A 171 -7.50 16.38 23.86
N ARG A 172 -8.51 17.17 23.57
CA ARG A 172 -8.57 18.10 22.45
C ARG A 172 -7.43 19.11 22.51
N VAL A 173 -6.80 19.39 21.36
CA VAL A 173 -5.71 20.35 21.25
C VAL A 173 -6.02 21.39 20.16
N PRO A 174 -6.06 22.71 20.51
CA PRO A 174 -6.21 23.76 19.51
C PRO A 174 -5.06 23.73 18.48
N THR A 175 -5.38 23.95 17.20
CA THR A 175 -4.36 24.10 16.15
C THR A 175 -3.62 25.44 16.24
N GLY A 176 -4.24 26.45 16.86
CA GLY A 176 -3.71 27.82 16.88
C GLY A 176 -3.84 28.55 15.54
N LEU A 177 -4.47 27.93 14.53
CA LEU A 177 -4.62 28.51 13.20
C LEU A 177 -5.63 29.67 13.21
N THR A 178 -5.25 30.82 12.68
CA THR A 178 -6.06 32.05 12.68
C THR A 178 -6.70 32.38 11.33
N GLU A 179 -6.30 31.70 10.26
CA GLU A 179 -6.86 31.81 8.92
C GLU A 179 -7.02 30.43 8.30
N ASP A 180 -7.99 30.25 7.43
CA ASP A 180 -8.18 29.01 6.68
C ASP A 180 -6.97 28.74 5.79
N ARG A 181 -6.45 27.52 5.83
CA ARG A 181 -5.31 27.08 5.01
C ARG A 181 -5.58 25.74 4.35
N TYR A 182 -5.12 25.62 3.13
CA TYR A 182 -5.11 24.33 2.45
C TYR A 182 -3.79 23.60 2.71
N VAL A 183 -3.88 22.33 3.07
CA VAL A 183 -2.76 21.46 3.43
C VAL A 183 -2.33 20.66 2.20
N SER A 184 -1.05 20.76 1.85
CA SER A 184 -0.44 20.00 0.76
C SER A 184 0.18 18.69 1.23
N ALA A 185 0.61 18.63 2.50
CA ALA A 185 1.15 17.42 3.10
C ALA A 185 0.96 17.42 4.62
N LEU A 186 0.93 16.22 5.18
CA LEU A 186 0.77 15.95 6.61
C LEU A 186 1.79 14.87 7.02
N GLU A 187 2.42 15.05 8.17
CA GLU A 187 3.26 14.02 8.78
C GLU A 187 2.99 13.95 10.28
N ILE A 188 2.80 12.75 10.81
CA ILE A 188 2.58 12.52 12.23
C ILE A 188 3.74 11.71 12.79
N ARG A 189 4.31 12.17 13.90
CA ARG A 189 5.41 11.50 14.62
C ARG A 189 5.04 11.28 16.06
N GLU A 190 5.34 10.09 16.56
CA GLU A 190 5.38 9.85 17.98
C GLU A 190 6.73 10.29 18.53
N VAL A 191 6.69 11.15 19.55
CA VAL A 191 7.83 11.54 20.36
C VAL A 191 7.67 10.90 21.73
N ASN A 192 8.66 10.15 22.17
CA ASN A 192 8.64 9.46 23.45
C ASN A 192 10.01 9.47 24.15
N ASP A 193 10.04 9.13 25.44
CA ASP A 193 11.22 9.13 26.29
C ASP A 193 12.09 7.86 26.18
N VAL A 194 11.73 6.94 25.27
CA VAL A 194 12.46 5.66 25.11
C VAL A 194 13.76 5.84 24.30
N GLY A 195 13.88 6.91 23.53
CA GLY A 195 15.02 7.20 22.67
C GLY A 195 15.17 6.27 21.46
N SER A 196 15.84 6.75 20.41
CA SER A 196 16.08 6.00 19.18
C SER A 196 17.24 5.02 19.26
N ALA A 197 18.12 5.14 20.26
CA ALA A 197 19.40 4.45 20.27
C ALA A 197 19.42 3.21 21.17
N GLY A 198 19.64 2.03 20.57
CA GLY A 198 20.51 1.01 21.19
C GLY A 198 19.91 0.12 22.27
N THR A 199 18.62 0.06 22.50
CA THR A 199 18.07 -0.76 23.59
C THR A 199 17.62 -2.17 23.21
N GLY A 200 18.15 -2.76 22.16
CA GLY A 200 17.99 -4.19 21.85
C GLY A 200 16.61 -4.65 21.37
N ARG A 201 15.60 -3.78 21.32
CA ARG A 201 14.28 -4.03 20.76
C ARG A 201 13.92 -2.94 19.75
N ALA A 202 14.59 -2.96 18.62
CA ALA A 202 14.35 -2.03 17.51
C ALA A 202 13.10 -2.37 16.69
N THR A 203 12.13 -3.09 17.25
CA THR A 203 10.84 -3.35 16.59
C THR A 203 9.88 -2.20 16.82
N VAL A 204 8.94 -2.02 15.91
CA VAL A 204 7.86 -1.04 16.02
C VAL A 204 7.16 -1.15 17.39
N GLY A 205 6.70 -2.36 17.78
CA GLY A 205 6.06 -2.60 19.07
C GLY A 205 6.97 -2.49 20.30
N GLY A 206 8.28 -2.43 20.13
CA GLY A 206 9.24 -2.17 21.21
C GLY A 206 9.63 -0.71 21.36
N ARG A 207 9.21 0.16 20.42
CA ARG A 207 9.59 1.57 20.36
C ARG A 207 8.41 2.51 20.58
N TYR A 208 7.29 2.27 19.92
CA TYR A 208 6.13 3.15 19.88
C TYR A 208 5.01 2.63 20.78
N VAL A 209 4.21 3.54 21.32
CA VAL A 209 3.03 3.23 22.14
C VAL A 209 1.71 3.64 21.48
N PHE A 210 1.73 4.59 20.53
CA PHE A 210 0.58 4.87 19.67
C PHE A 210 0.52 3.88 18.53
N HIS A 211 -0.49 2.99 18.51
CA HIS A 211 -0.67 2.03 17.44
C HIS A 211 -1.43 2.66 16.27
N HIS A 212 -2.58 3.27 16.53
CA HIS A 212 -3.32 4.06 15.55
C HIS A 212 -4.15 5.15 16.23
N MET A 213 -4.54 6.16 15.43
CA MET A 213 -5.46 7.22 15.83
C MET A 213 -6.39 7.59 14.67
N ILE A 214 -7.69 7.42 14.87
CA ILE A 214 -8.72 8.05 14.05
C ILE A 214 -8.93 9.45 14.62
N TRP A 215 -8.87 10.47 13.77
CA TRP A 215 -8.88 11.85 14.21
C TRP A 215 -9.47 12.81 13.19
N SER A 216 -9.87 13.96 13.68
CA SER A 216 -10.47 15.02 12.91
C SER A 216 -10.01 16.38 13.43
N THR A 217 -10.32 17.44 12.67
CA THR A 217 -10.20 18.83 13.14
C THR A 217 -11.57 19.47 13.18
N ARG A 218 -11.94 20.09 14.31
CA ARG A 218 -13.27 20.67 14.53
C ARG A 218 -13.17 22.07 15.13
N VAL A 219 -13.99 22.98 14.62
CA VAL A 219 -14.16 24.31 15.21
C VAL A 219 -15.15 24.20 16.38
N LEU A 220 -14.86 24.84 17.51
CA LEU A 220 -15.75 24.84 18.67
C LEU A 220 -17.04 25.59 18.34
N GLY A 221 -18.18 24.97 18.61
CA GLY A 221 -19.50 25.55 18.39
C GLY A 221 -20.09 25.31 17.00
N GLU A 222 -19.34 24.73 16.06
CA GLU A 222 -19.95 24.14 14.86
C GLU A 222 -20.64 22.82 15.26
N GLU A 223 -21.90 22.65 14.85
CA GLU A 223 -22.58 21.38 15.00
C GLU A 223 -21.77 20.31 14.24
N ALA A 224 -21.63 19.15 14.86
CA ALA A 224 -21.07 18.00 14.14
C ALA A 224 -21.97 17.75 12.93
N GLY A 225 -21.41 17.82 11.73
CA GLY A 225 -22.11 17.43 10.51
C GLY A 225 -22.61 15.99 10.63
N ASP A 226 -23.50 15.58 9.75
CA ASP A 226 -23.99 14.21 9.69
C ASP A 226 -22.77 13.26 9.68
N PRO A 227 -22.60 12.38 10.68
CA PRO A 227 -21.47 11.45 10.72
C PRO A 227 -21.43 10.49 9.53
N LEU A 228 -22.52 10.37 8.77
CA LEU A 228 -22.63 9.59 7.54
C LEU A 228 -22.19 10.38 6.30
N VAL A 229 -21.99 11.69 6.43
CA VAL A 229 -21.48 12.55 5.36
C VAL A 229 -20.15 13.16 5.85
N PRO A 230 -19.02 12.54 5.53
CA PRO A 230 -17.72 13.05 5.93
C PRO A 230 -17.53 14.47 5.41
N ASP A 231 -17.43 15.43 6.30
CA ASP A 231 -16.98 16.77 5.94
C ASP A 231 -15.49 16.73 5.63
N ASP A 232 -15.13 17.04 4.40
CA ASP A 232 -13.74 17.03 3.92
C ASP A 232 -12.81 17.93 4.74
N SER A 233 -13.35 18.95 5.40
CA SER A 233 -12.56 19.84 6.27
C SER A 233 -12.32 19.27 7.67
N THR A 234 -12.90 18.14 8.03
CA THR A 234 -12.84 17.60 9.39
C THR A 234 -12.05 16.30 9.51
N SER A 235 -12.24 15.34 8.60
CA SER A 235 -11.57 14.03 8.67
C SER A 235 -10.18 14.07 8.03
N TRP A 236 -9.21 13.42 8.64
CA TRP A 236 -7.83 13.30 8.16
C TRP A 236 -7.44 11.83 7.97
N PRO A 237 -6.34 11.54 7.24
CA PRO A 237 -5.82 10.19 7.15
C PRO A 237 -5.59 9.60 8.55
N VAL A 238 -5.98 8.34 8.72
CA VAL A 238 -5.78 7.63 9.99
C VAL A 238 -4.27 7.53 10.26
N HIS A 239 -3.84 7.90 11.47
CA HIS A 239 -2.47 7.63 11.89
C HIS A 239 -2.32 6.13 12.17
N GLU A 240 -1.35 5.53 11.52
CA GLU A 240 -0.95 4.14 11.71
C GLU A 240 0.54 4.10 12.06
N VAL A 241 0.92 3.20 12.93
CA VAL A 241 2.34 2.97 13.22
C VAL A 241 3.08 2.62 11.92
N GLY A 242 4.16 3.38 11.64
CA GLY A 242 4.95 3.21 10.43
C GLY A 242 4.41 3.92 9.19
N ARG A 243 3.28 4.60 9.27
CA ARG A 243 2.86 5.57 8.26
C ARG A 243 3.74 6.81 8.40
N GLU A 244 4.40 7.20 7.31
CA GLU A 244 5.36 8.32 7.34
C GLU A 244 4.64 9.66 7.12
N ALA A 245 4.27 9.96 5.89
CA ALA A 245 3.63 11.21 5.52
C ALA A 245 2.56 10.99 4.45
N ASP A 246 1.57 11.87 4.45
CA ASP A 246 0.52 11.95 3.44
C ASP A 246 0.73 13.19 2.58
N PHE A 247 0.81 13.01 1.27
CA PHE A 247 0.88 14.09 0.29
C PHE A 247 -0.44 14.18 -0.45
N PHE A 248 -1.05 15.36 -0.44
CA PHE A 248 -2.33 15.59 -1.10
C PHE A 248 -2.13 16.10 -2.53
N ASP A 249 -3.02 15.69 -3.43
CA ASP A 249 -3.01 16.17 -4.81
C ASP A 249 -3.12 17.70 -4.82
N ALA A 250 -2.21 18.35 -5.57
CA ALA A 250 -2.14 19.81 -5.63
C ALA A 250 -3.41 20.47 -6.21
N ARG A 251 -4.27 19.70 -6.87
CA ARG A 251 -5.55 20.18 -7.41
C ARG A 251 -6.72 20.01 -6.44
N SER A 252 -6.51 19.26 -5.33
CA SER A 252 -7.54 18.94 -4.35
C SER A 252 -7.00 18.89 -2.92
N ALA A 253 -6.12 19.83 -2.56
CA ALA A 253 -5.55 19.96 -1.22
C ALA A 253 -6.66 20.09 -0.15
N ARG A 254 -6.37 19.60 1.07
CA ARG A 254 -7.36 19.54 2.17
C ARG A 254 -7.44 20.85 2.94
N LEU A 255 -8.65 21.25 3.30
CA LEU A 255 -8.89 22.46 4.09
C LEU A 255 -8.64 22.19 5.58
N LEU A 256 -7.81 23.02 6.22
CA LEU A 256 -7.70 23.16 7.67
C LEU A 256 -8.31 24.49 8.07
N LYS A 257 -9.43 24.46 8.79
CA LYS A 257 -10.18 25.67 9.19
C LYS A 257 -9.49 26.42 10.31
N ALA A 258 -9.57 27.74 10.27
CA ALA A 258 -9.18 28.63 11.36
C ALA A 258 -9.94 28.29 12.65
N GLY A 259 -9.29 28.41 13.79
CA GLY A 259 -9.89 28.15 15.10
C GLY A 259 -10.20 26.69 15.39
N SER A 260 -9.81 25.76 14.49
CA SER A 260 -10.05 24.33 14.70
C SER A 260 -9.14 23.76 15.77
N SER A 261 -9.59 22.65 16.35
CA SER A 261 -8.83 21.83 17.30
C SER A 261 -8.71 20.41 16.78
N ILE A 262 -7.61 19.75 17.04
CA ILE A 262 -7.46 18.31 16.83
C ILE A 262 -8.33 17.58 17.85
N VAL A 263 -9.13 16.65 17.37
CA VAL A 263 -10.00 15.77 18.15
C VAL A 263 -9.69 14.35 17.74
N SER A 264 -9.41 13.48 18.70
CA SER A 264 -9.31 12.04 18.44
C SER A 264 -10.68 11.40 18.56
N ASP A 265 -11.08 10.66 17.54
CA ASP A 265 -12.33 9.88 17.57
C ASP A 265 -12.08 8.48 18.19
N SER A 266 -10.89 7.93 18.01
CA SER A 266 -10.42 6.68 18.64
C SER A 266 -8.91 6.58 18.59
N VAL A 267 -8.29 6.34 19.72
CA VAL A 267 -6.84 6.11 19.85
C VAL A 267 -6.61 4.71 20.41
N HIS A 268 -5.72 3.95 19.79
CA HIS A 268 -5.25 2.67 20.30
C HIS A 268 -3.81 2.84 20.82
N LEU A 269 -3.63 2.56 22.09
CA LEU A 269 -2.33 2.52 22.76
C LEU A 269 -1.98 1.11 23.17
N HIS A 270 -0.72 0.74 23.02
CA HIS A 270 -0.20 -0.51 23.54
C HIS A 270 1.09 -0.28 24.33
N SER A 271 1.38 -1.19 25.26
CA SER A 271 2.63 -1.15 26.00
C SER A 271 3.80 -1.63 25.12
N ASN A 272 4.90 -0.87 25.14
CA ASN A 272 6.18 -1.30 24.56
C ASN A 272 7.04 -2.12 25.55
N GLY A 273 6.47 -2.55 26.70
CA GLY A 273 7.12 -3.33 27.73
C GLY A 273 7.90 -2.51 28.77
N ARG A 274 7.73 -1.18 28.78
CA ARG A 274 8.31 -0.26 29.78
C ARG A 274 7.41 0.93 30.01
N ASP A 275 7.57 1.61 31.16
CA ASP A 275 6.88 2.86 31.40
C ASP A 275 7.39 3.89 30.39
N THR A 276 6.49 4.47 29.62
CA THR A 276 6.81 5.38 28.52
C THR A 276 5.91 6.60 28.57
N THR A 277 6.49 7.79 28.51
CA THR A 277 5.78 9.05 28.29
C THR A 277 5.89 9.42 26.82
N ALA A 278 4.75 9.64 26.15
CA ALA A 278 4.71 9.91 24.72
C ALA A 278 3.64 10.93 24.34
N HIS A 279 3.84 11.58 23.20
CA HIS A 279 2.85 12.40 22.53
C HIS A 279 3.00 12.28 21.01
N LEU A 280 2.01 12.78 20.28
CA LEU A 280 2.10 12.94 18.84
C LEU A 280 2.40 14.39 18.47
N GLU A 281 3.32 14.58 17.54
CA GLU A 281 3.52 15.82 16.81
C GLU A 281 2.89 15.68 15.43
N ILE A 282 1.93 16.56 15.12
CA ILE A 282 1.19 16.60 13.87
C ILE A 282 1.65 17.80 13.06
N ALA A 283 2.39 17.57 12.01
CA ALA A 283 2.99 18.58 11.17
C ALA A 283 2.19 18.78 9.88
N PHE A 284 1.91 20.03 9.54
CA PHE A 284 1.18 20.43 8.35
C PHE A 284 2.06 21.26 7.42
N LYS A 285 2.07 20.93 6.15
CA LYS A 285 2.62 21.73 5.07
C LYS A 285 1.48 22.38 4.29
N PHE A 286 1.54 23.70 4.12
CA PHE A 286 0.44 24.43 3.47
C PHE A 286 0.69 24.66 1.98
N MET A 287 -0.39 24.79 1.25
CA MET A 287 -0.39 25.37 -0.07
C MET A 287 -0.12 26.89 0.03
N PRO A 288 0.39 27.54 -1.03
CA PRO A 288 0.58 28.98 -1.05
C PRO A 288 -0.72 29.72 -0.69
N LYS A 289 -0.56 30.92 -0.07
CA LYS A 289 -1.74 31.76 0.24
C LYS A 289 -2.51 32.09 -1.04
N GLY A 290 -3.85 32.07 -0.98
CA GLY A 290 -4.72 32.30 -2.10
C GLY A 290 -4.96 31.06 -2.99
N TYR A 291 -4.36 29.92 -2.66
CA TYR A 291 -4.67 28.67 -3.35
C TYR A 291 -6.18 28.37 -3.28
N LYS A 292 -6.71 27.86 -4.39
CA LYS A 292 -8.07 27.31 -4.47
C LYS A 292 -8.01 25.93 -5.12
N PRO A 293 -8.70 24.93 -4.57
CA PRO A 293 -8.73 23.61 -5.19
C PRO A 293 -9.41 23.70 -6.57
N GLU A 294 -8.82 23.00 -7.53
CA GLU A 294 -9.41 22.81 -8.85
C GLU A 294 -10.52 21.76 -8.81
N TYR A 295 -10.29 20.71 -8.04
CA TYR A 295 -11.25 19.61 -7.86
C TYR A 295 -11.85 19.65 -6.47
N ARG A 296 -13.13 19.33 -6.40
CA ARG A 296 -13.85 19.15 -5.15
C ARG A 296 -13.65 17.72 -4.64
N ARG A 297 -13.23 17.58 -3.40
CA ARG A 297 -13.08 16.26 -2.80
C ARG A 297 -14.43 15.56 -2.65
N ALA A 298 -14.44 14.24 -2.86
CA ALA A 298 -15.64 13.44 -2.68
C ALA A 298 -15.87 13.16 -1.18
N THR A 299 -17.12 13.30 -0.78
CA THR A 299 -17.56 13.21 0.62
C THR A 299 -18.48 12.01 0.89
N TYR A 300 -18.42 10.97 0.04
CA TYR A 300 -19.18 9.74 0.28
C TYR A 300 -18.30 8.64 0.88
N SER A 301 -18.90 7.82 1.71
CA SER A 301 -18.29 6.63 2.26
C SER A 301 -18.51 5.43 1.34
N LEU A 302 -17.50 4.59 1.17
CA LEU A 302 -17.61 3.31 0.47
C LEU A 302 -17.26 2.19 1.44
N GLY A 303 -18.27 1.57 2.00
CA GLY A 303 -18.11 0.46 2.94
C GLY A 303 -19.35 0.27 3.79
N ASN A 304 -19.37 -0.85 4.49
CA ASN A 304 -20.40 -1.20 5.45
C ASN A 304 -19.76 -1.30 6.84
N GLY A 305 -19.79 -0.19 7.58
CA GLY A 305 -19.32 -0.11 8.96
C GLY A 305 -20.38 -0.49 9.99
N VAL A 306 -21.62 -0.66 9.58
CA VAL A 306 -22.78 -0.81 10.48
C VAL A 306 -23.33 -2.23 10.48
N ASP A 307 -23.31 -2.91 9.35
CA ASP A 307 -24.01 -4.17 9.13
C ASP A 307 -23.03 -5.32 8.80
N ILE A 308 -22.05 -5.51 9.70
CA ILE A 308 -21.03 -6.55 9.56
C ILE A 308 -21.47 -7.79 10.34
N ASP A 309 -21.54 -8.93 9.64
CA ASP A 309 -21.88 -10.25 10.18
C ASP A 309 -20.78 -11.25 9.83
N ILE A 310 -19.80 -11.42 10.73
CA ILE A 310 -18.71 -12.37 10.54
C ILE A 310 -18.94 -13.55 11.50
N LYS A 311 -19.28 -14.69 10.94
CA LYS A 311 -19.61 -15.91 11.68
C LYS A 311 -18.38 -16.49 12.36
N ALA A 312 -18.62 -17.10 13.51
CA ALA A 312 -17.60 -17.79 14.27
C ALA A 312 -17.08 -19.06 13.54
N MET A 313 -15.80 -19.34 13.68
CA MET A 313 -15.11 -20.54 13.19
C MET A 313 -15.15 -20.74 11.67
N GLU A 314 -15.52 -19.72 10.90
CA GLU A 314 -15.74 -19.82 9.45
C GLU A 314 -14.69 -19.01 8.67
N PRO A 315 -13.89 -19.65 7.78
CA PRO A 315 -12.98 -18.97 6.87
C PRO A 315 -13.69 -18.54 5.58
N GLY A 316 -13.06 -17.64 4.81
CA GLY A 316 -13.47 -17.34 3.43
C GLY A 316 -14.80 -16.60 3.29
N GLN A 317 -15.26 -15.94 4.33
CA GLN A 317 -16.49 -15.16 4.31
C GLN A 317 -16.31 -13.88 3.46
N GLN A 318 -17.36 -13.45 2.77
CA GLN A 318 -17.33 -12.25 1.96
C GLN A 318 -18.30 -11.20 2.50
N LEU A 319 -17.85 -9.95 2.48
CA LEU A 319 -18.68 -8.77 2.73
C LEU A 319 -18.72 -7.93 1.45
N HIS A 320 -19.88 -7.32 1.20
CA HIS A 320 -20.12 -6.51 0.01
C HIS A 320 -20.67 -5.15 0.40
N ALA A 321 -20.16 -4.09 -0.23
CA ALA A 321 -20.73 -2.75 -0.11
C ALA A 321 -20.71 -2.04 -1.46
N TYR A 322 -21.73 -1.21 -1.67
CA TYR A 322 -21.99 -0.54 -2.93
C TYR A 322 -22.18 0.95 -2.71
N ALA A 323 -21.68 1.78 -3.61
CA ALA A 323 -21.95 3.21 -3.66
C ALA A 323 -22.22 3.67 -5.09
N LEU A 324 -23.35 4.35 -5.30
CA LEU A 324 -23.67 4.96 -6.59
C LEU A 324 -22.94 6.31 -6.71
N LEU A 325 -22.16 6.48 -7.74
CA LEU A 325 -21.50 7.75 -8.06
C LEU A 325 -22.54 8.73 -8.62
N LYS A 326 -22.86 9.76 -7.85
CA LYS A 326 -23.78 10.82 -8.27
C LYS A 326 -23.14 11.86 -9.18
N GLU A 327 -21.82 11.86 -9.26
CA GLU A 327 -20.99 12.78 -10.06
C GLU A 327 -19.83 12.03 -10.69
N ASN A 328 -19.27 12.58 -11.79
CA ASN A 328 -18.05 12.05 -12.36
C ASN A 328 -16.95 12.06 -11.28
N THR A 329 -16.25 10.97 -11.16
CA THR A 329 -15.31 10.77 -10.05
C THR A 329 -13.94 10.31 -10.56
N LYS A 330 -12.88 10.94 -10.04
CA LYS A 330 -11.51 10.40 -10.14
C LYS A 330 -11.12 9.80 -8.80
N ILE A 331 -10.72 8.53 -8.80
CA ILE A 331 -10.22 7.85 -7.60
C ILE A 331 -8.72 8.08 -7.55
N LEU A 332 -8.24 8.76 -6.51
CA LEU A 332 -6.83 9.09 -6.33
C LEU A 332 -6.07 7.97 -5.63
N SER A 333 -6.72 7.29 -4.67
CA SER A 333 -6.13 6.17 -3.95
C SER A 333 -7.17 5.12 -3.57
N PHE A 334 -6.68 3.91 -3.29
CA PHE A 334 -7.43 2.82 -2.69
C PHE A 334 -6.79 2.49 -1.34
N GLU A 335 -7.54 2.60 -0.24
CA GLU A 335 -7.07 2.35 1.11
C GLU A 335 -8.04 1.40 1.84
N PRO A 336 -7.89 0.08 1.60
CA PRO A 336 -8.72 -0.91 2.25
C PRO A 336 -8.47 -0.94 3.75
N HIS A 337 -9.55 -0.84 4.52
CA HIS A 337 -9.50 -0.90 5.96
C HIS A 337 -10.45 -2.00 6.47
N LEU A 338 -9.84 -3.00 7.09
CA LEU A 338 -10.48 -4.14 7.74
C LEU A 338 -9.92 -4.24 9.17
N HIS A 339 -10.42 -5.17 9.96
CA HIS A 339 -9.79 -5.53 11.23
C HIS A 339 -9.26 -6.98 11.21
N ALA A 340 -9.00 -7.56 12.38
CA ALA A 340 -8.28 -8.82 12.53
C ALA A 340 -8.70 -9.98 11.61
N PRO A 341 -10.01 -10.20 11.30
CA PRO A 341 -10.43 -11.23 10.35
C PRO A 341 -10.11 -10.92 8.89
N GLY A 342 -9.80 -9.66 8.56
CA GLY A 342 -9.55 -9.23 7.19
C GLY A 342 -8.35 -9.90 6.55
N GLN A 343 -8.52 -10.38 5.32
CA GLN A 343 -7.47 -11.05 4.55
C GLN A 343 -7.20 -10.36 3.20
N ARG A 344 -8.22 -9.72 2.61
CA ARG A 344 -8.17 -9.20 1.25
C ARG A 344 -9.33 -8.25 1.00
N MET A 345 -9.13 -7.26 0.13
CA MET A 345 -10.23 -6.42 -0.40
C MET A 345 -10.06 -6.17 -1.89
N CYS A 346 -11.16 -6.21 -2.63
CA CYS A 346 -11.20 -5.80 -4.02
C CYS A 346 -12.07 -4.55 -4.19
N LEU A 347 -11.68 -3.69 -5.13
CA LEU A 347 -12.46 -2.56 -5.62
C LEU A 347 -12.88 -2.85 -7.05
N GLU A 348 -14.17 -2.70 -7.33
CA GLU A 348 -14.78 -2.92 -8.63
C GLU A 348 -15.62 -1.71 -9.05
N ALA A 349 -15.73 -1.50 -10.35
CA ALA A 349 -16.66 -0.54 -10.95
C ALA A 349 -17.67 -1.28 -11.82
N ILE A 350 -18.95 -1.01 -11.61
CA ILE A 350 -20.04 -1.56 -12.39
C ILE A 350 -20.62 -0.42 -13.23
N TRP A 351 -20.51 -0.54 -14.53
CA TRP A 351 -20.94 0.47 -15.48
C TRP A 351 -21.67 -0.20 -16.66
N GLY A 352 -22.92 0.17 -16.87
CA GLY A 352 -23.79 -0.50 -17.83
C GLY A 352 -23.90 -2.00 -17.52
N TYR A 353 -23.48 -2.85 -18.45
CA TYR A 353 -23.45 -4.32 -18.30
C TYR A 353 -22.07 -4.88 -17.95
N ASN A 354 -21.11 -3.99 -17.65
CA ASN A 354 -19.74 -4.39 -17.39
C ASN A 354 -19.43 -4.30 -15.89
N ILE A 355 -18.77 -5.31 -15.38
CA ILE A 355 -18.12 -5.30 -14.08
C ILE A 355 -16.62 -5.31 -14.34
N GLN A 356 -15.92 -4.31 -13.83
CA GLN A 356 -14.48 -4.22 -14.00
C GLN A 356 -13.80 -4.18 -12.63
N THR A 357 -12.96 -5.17 -12.36
CA THR A 357 -12.09 -5.14 -11.17
C THR A 357 -11.03 -4.08 -11.37
N ILE A 358 -11.05 -3.07 -10.52
CA ILE A 358 -10.07 -1.98 -10.50
C ILE A 358 -8.78 -2.44 -9.84
N ASN A 359 -8.88 -3.04 -8.65
CA ASN A 359 -7.76 -3.65 -7.93
C ASN A 359 -8.25 -4.70 -6.94
N CYS A 360 -7.38 -5.66 -6.64
CA CYS A 360 -7.45 -6.51 -5.46
C CYS A 360 -6.15 -6.41 -4.68
N VAL A 361 -6.24 -6.34 -3.37
CA VAL A 361 -5.09 -6.27 -2.48
C VAL A 361 -5.27 -7.23 -1.31
N GLY A 362 -4.20 -7.90 -0.89
CA GLY A 362 -4.16 -8.56 0.40
C GLY A 362 -4.22 -7.55 1.55
N TYR A 363 -4.47 -8.03 2.74
CA TYR A 363 -4.57 -7.19 3.92
C TYR A 363 -3.70 -7.72 5.07
N ASP A 364 -3.03 -6.81 5.76
CA ASP A 364 -2.29 -7.09 6.99
C ASP A 364 -2.78 -6.13 8.07
N HIS A 365 -3.47 -6.67 9.08
CA HIS A 365 -4.00 -5.90 10.19
C HIS A 365 -2.91 -5.15 10.99
N ASN A 366 -1.68 -5.66 10.96
CA ASN A 366 -0.55 -5.06 11.67
C ASN A 366 0.23 -4.04 10.82
N TRP A 367 -0.15 -3.88 9.54
CA TRP A 367 0.52 -2.96 8.62
C TRP A 367 -0.43 -2.50 7.51
N VAL A 368 -1.35 -1.61 7.85
CA VAL A 368 -2.34 -1.07 6.91
C VAL A 368 -1.66 -0.17 5.86
N ARG A 369 -2.11 -0.26 4.60
CA ARG A 369 -1.53 0.47 3.48
C ARG A 369 -2.60 1.15 2.64
N GLY A 370 -2.33 2.41 2.27
CA GLY A 370 -2.97 3.11 1.16
C GLY A 370 -2.18 2.94 -0.13
N TYR A 371 -2.86 2.96 -1.26
CA TYR A 371 -2.29 2.78 -2.60
C TYR A 371 -2.70 3.96 -3.48
N ASP A 372 -1.78 4.92 -3.63
CA ASP A 372 -2.00 6.09 -4.49
C ASP A 372 -1.76 5.71 -5.95
N TYR A 373 -2.77 5.90 -6.79
CA TYR A 373 -2.63 5.65 -8.22
C TYR A 373 -1.70 6.67 -8.88
N ASP A 374 -0.92 6.23 -9.85
CA ASP A 374 -0.31 7.16 -10.80
C ASP A 374 -1.39 7.97 -11.51
N ASP A 375 -1.13 9.24 -11.76
CA ASP A 375 -2.11 10.18 -12.32
C ASP A 375 -2.74 9.68 -13.63
N ASP A 376 -1.93 8.97 -14.46
CA ASP A 376 -2.37 8.40 -15.73
C ASP A 376 -3.19 7.13 -15.59
N SER A 377 -3.14 6.49 -14.43
CA SER A 377 -3.81 5.22 -14.13
C SER A 377 -4.98 5.37 -13.17
N ALA A 378 -5.06 6.51 -12.47
CA ALA A 378 -6.13 6.80 -11.51
C ALA A 378 -7.51 6.63 -12.17
N PRO A 379 -8.43 5.83 -11.61
CA PRO A 379 -9.74 5.61 -12.21
C PRO A 379 -10.49 6.90 -12.49
N LEU A 380 -11.02 7.04 -13.71
CA LEU A 380 -11.92 8.10 -14.17
C LEU A 380 -13.27 7.49 -14.49
N LEU A 381 -14.20 7.59 -13.56
CA LEU A 381 -15.48 6.92 -13.61
C LEU A 381 -16.61 7.93 -13.84
N PRO A 382 -17.51 7.71 -14.82
CA PRO A 382 -18.63 8.59 -15.05
C PRO A 382 -19.63 8.49 -13.91
N LYS A 383 -20.44 9.54 -13.73
CA LYS A 383 -21.65 9.47 -12.88
C LYS A 383 -22.48 8.24 -13.25
N ASP A 384 -23.27 7.77 -12.33
CA ASP A 384 -24.12 6.57 -12.41
C ASP A 384 -23.33 5.24 -12.47
N THR A 385 -22.00 5.29 -12.32
CA THR A 385 -21.19 4.09 -12.02
C THR A 385 -21.48 3.64 -10.58
N ILE A 386 -21.62 2.34 -10.37
CA ILE A 386 -21.68 1.75 -9.04
C ILE A 386 -20.26 1.31 -8.67
N LEU A 387 -19.71 1.86 -7.59
CA LEU A 387 -18.53 1.29 -6.95
C LEU A 387 -18.95 0.13 -6.06
N HIS A 388 -18.19 -0.92 -6.09
CA HIS A 388 -18.39 -2.11 -5.28
C HIS A 388 -17.08 -2.49 -4.62
N ILE A 389 -17.09 -2.73 -3.32
CA ILE A 389 -15.98 -3.36 -2.61
C ILE A 389 -16.38 -4.73 -2.11
N VAL A 390 -15.44 -5.67 -2.21
CA VAL A 390 -15.59 -7.03 -1.68
C VAL A 390 -14.49 -7.26 -0.65
N GLY A 391 -14.88 -7.47 0.60
CA GLY A 391 -13.98 -7.85 1.69
C GLY A 391 -13.98 -9.36 1.90
N TYR A 392 -12.82 -9.92 2.13
CA TYR A 392 -12.65 -11.35 2.43
C TYR A 392 -12.18 -11.51 3.86
N MET A 393 -12.94 -12.27 4.66
CA MET A 393 -12.75 -12.43 6.10
C MET A 393 -12.47 -13.88 6.46
N ASP A 394 -11.57 -14.08 7.41
CA ASP A 394 -11.25 -15.37 7.99
C ASP A 394 -11.33 -15.31 9.52
N ASN A 395 -12.44 -15.81 10.09
CA ASN A 395 -12.65 -15.92 11.53
C ASN A 395 -12.46 -17.39 11.97
N SER A 396 -11.42 -18.04 11.49
CA SER A 396 -11.08 -19.41 11.85
C SER A 396 -9.81 -19.50 12.72
N PRO A 397 -9.53 -20.66 13.36
CA PRO A 397 -8.31 -20.86 14.14
C PRO A 397 -7.01 -20.73 13.35
N SER A 398 -7.06 -20.75 12.02
CA SER A 398 -5.90 -20.54 11.16
C SER A 398 -5.44 -19.08 11.13
N ASN A 399 -6.35 -18.12 11.31
CA ASN A 399 -6.04 -16.71 11.40
C ASN A 399 -5.53 -16.33 12.80
N LYS A 400 -4.22 -16.06 12.88
CA LYS A 400 -3.56 -15.76 14.17
C LYS A 400 -3.79 -14.33 14.65
N ASN A 401 -4.37 -13.45 13.83
CA ASN A 401 -4.76 -12.12 14.24
C ASN A 401 -6.08 -12.10 15.02
N VAL A 402 -6.89 -13.16 14.91
CA VAL A 402 -8.16 -13.27 15.64
C VAL A 402 -7.89 -13.86 17.01
N PRO A 403 -8.18 -13.13 18.11
CA PRO A 403 -7.90 -13.62 19.47
C PRO A 403 -8.71 -14.86 19.84
N ASP A 404 -10.01 -14.89 19.53
CA ASP A 404 -10.89 -16.03 19.77
C ASP A 404 -11.90 -16.20 18.62
N PRO A 405 -11.63 -17.12 17.68
CA PRO A 405 -12.49 -17.33 16.51
C PRO A 405 -13.85 -17.97 16.85
N ARG A 406 -14.07 -18.43 18.07
CA ARG A 406 -15.38 -18.97 18.50
C ARG A 406 -16.43 -17.89 18.68
N ASN A 407 -16.03 -16.62 18.70
CA ASN A 407 -16.94 -15.50 18.82
C ASN A 407 -17.40 -15.04 17.44
N TRP A 408 -18.70 -14.77 17.31
CA TRP A 408 -19.23 -13.94 16.25
C TRP A 408 -18.68 -12.51 16.37
N GLN A 409 -18.46 -11.86 15.25
CA GLN A 409 -17.89 -10.51 15.24
C GLN A 409 -18.75 -9.58 14.39
N GLY A 410 -19.14 -8.47 15.00
CA GLY A 410 -19.90 -7.39 14.37
C GLY A 410 -19.06 -6.12 14.15
N SER A 411 -19.72 -5.04 13.76
CA SER A 411 -19.09 -3.75 13.47
C SER A 411 -18.61 -3.01 14.73
N GLY A 412 -17.58 -2.18 14.57
CA GLY A 412 -17.11 -1.26 15.60
C GLY A 412 -15.75 -0.67 15.27
N ASN A 413 -15.45 0.49 15.85
CA ASN A 413 -14.22 1.23 15.58
C ASN A 413 -13.00 0.70 16.34
N ARG A 414 -13.19 -0.15 17.34
CA ARG A 414 -12.10 -0.76 18.11
C ARG A 414 -11.59 -2.01 17.41
N SER A 415 -10.30 -2.30 17.52
CA SER A 415 -9.65 -3.46 16.88
C SER A 415 -10.28 -4.82 17.27
N VAL A 416 -11.00 -4.87 18.40
CA VAL A 416 -11.73 -6.07 18.85
C VAL A 416 -13.09 -6.27 18.16
N ALA A 417 -13.57 -5.30 17.42
CA ALA A 417 -14.72 -5.37 16.52
C ALA A 417 -14.26 -5.33 15.07
N ASN A 418 -15.11 -5.03 14.11
CA ASN A 418 -14.73 -5.06 12.70
C ASN A 418 -15.16 -3.80 11.95
N MET A 419 -14.36 -3.47 10.95
CA MET A 419 -14.65 -2.47 9.92
C MET A 419 -14.50 -3.11 8.53
N PHE A 420 -15.23 -2.54 7.58
CA PHE A 420 -15.15 -2.91 6.18
C PHE A 420 -15.40 -1.65 5.36
N ILE A 421 -14.33 -0.95 5.00
CA ILE A 421 -14.42 0.36 4.36
C ILE A 421 -13.20 0.63 3.49
N ASP A 422 -13.39 1.38 2.40
CA ASP A 422 -12.30 2.00 1.63
C ASP A 422 -12.14 3.45 2.08
N LEU A 423 -11.01 3.78 2.67
CA LEU A 423 -10.63 5.12 3.15
C LEU A 423 -9.91 5.95 2.07
N GLY A 424 -9.77 5.43 0.86
CA GLY A 424 -9.05 6.07 -0.24
C GLY A 424 -9.62 7.43 -0.63
N ASN A 425 -8.75 8.25 -1.21
CA ASN A 425 -9.08 9.61 -1.62
C ASN A 425 -9.75 9.63 -3.01
N ARG A 426 -10.79 10.46 -3.14
CA ARG A 426 -11.57 10.63 -4.37
C ARG A 426 -11.89 12.10 -4.58
N VAL A 427 -12.06 12.50 -5.86
CA VAL A 427 -12.49 13.85 -6.22
C VAL A 427 -13.66 13.80 -7.19
N PHE A 428 -14.59 14.75 -7.05
CA PHE A 428 -15.65 14.99 -8.01
C PHE A 428 -15.15 15.92 -9.12
N LEU A 429 -15.59 15.65 -10.33
CA LEU A 429 -15.27 16.41 -11.53
C LEU A 429 -16.56 16.93 -12.16
N THR A 430 -16.53 18.17 -12.63
CA THR A 430 -17.57 18.65 -13.55
C THR A 430 -17.51 17.86 -14.85
N ASP A 431 -18.55 17.96 -15.69
CA ASP A 431 -18.53 17.29 -17.00
C ASP A 431 -17.35 17.77 -17.86
N GLU A 432 -17.04 19.07 -17.82
CA GLU A 432 -15.90 19.67 -18.56
C GLU A 432 -14.58 19.14 -18.04
N GLN A 433 -14.39 19.11 -16.72
CA GLN A 433 -13.16 18.57 -16.09
C GLN A 433 -12.97 17.09 -16.43
N PHE A 434 -14.05 16.32 -16.38
CA PHE A 434 -14.02 14.89 -16.70
C PHE A 434 -13.64 14.65 -18.17
N GLN A 435 -14.22 15.41 -19.10
CA GLN A 435 -13.86 15.33 -20.51
C GLN A 435 -12.40 15.75 -20.75
N ALA A 436 -11.93 16.81 -20.09
CA ALA A 436 -10.55 17.27 -20.18
C ALA A 436 -9.56 16.21 -19.68
N GLU A 437 -9.81 15.60 -18.51
CA GLU A 437 -9.00 14.51 -17.96
C GLU A 437 -8.94 13.29 -18.89
N MET A 438 -10.08 12.90 -19.48
CA MET A 438 -10.12 11.80 -20.44
C MET A 438 -9.36 12.14 -21.73
N ALA A 439 -9.47 13.37 -22.23
CA ALA A 439 -8.75 13.83 -23.43
C ALA A 439 -7.24 13.80 -23.18
N ALA A 440 -6.79 14.39 -22.08
CA ALA A 440 -5.38 14.40 -21.70
C ALA A 440 -4.82 12.96 -21.57
N ARG A 441 -5.58 12.04 -20.96
CA ARG A 441 -5.20 10.63 -20.87
C ARG A 441 -5.12 9.94 -22.22
N ARG A 442 -6.09 10.15 -23.10
CA ARG A 442 -6.07 9.60 -24.48
C ARG A 442 -4.82 10.04 -25.22
N ASP A 443 -4.52 11.34 -25.19
CA ASP A 443 -3.38 11.92 -25.90
C ASP A 443 -2.06 11.39 -25.33
N LYS A 444 -1.90 11.37 -24.03
CA LYS A 444 -0.69 10.91 -23.35
C LYS A 444 -0.42 9.43 -23.58
N LEU A 445 -1.44 8.59 -23.47
CA LEU A 445 -1.33 7.13 -23.62
C LEU A 445 -1.56 6.66 -25.06
N LYS A 446 -1.82 7.58 -26.00
CA LYS A 446 -2.11 7.28 -27.43
C LYS A 446 -3.22 6.24 -27.59
N LEU A 447 -4.31 6.41 -26.83
CA LEU A 447 -5.40 5.45 -26.81
C LEU A 447 -6.18 5.45 -28.12
N THR A 448 -6.60 4.28 -28.55
CA THR A 448 -7.47 4.03 -29.69
C THR A 448 -8.81 3.44 -29.24
N ARG A 449 -9.76 3.28 -30.14
CA ARG A 449 -11.05 2.60 -29.84
C ARG A 449 -10.88 1.15 -29.33
N ASN A 450 -9.78 0.51 -29.69
CA ASN A 450 -9.49 -0.86 -29.29
C ASN A 450 -8.64 -0.96 -28.04
N SER A 451 -8.25 0.18 -27.44
CA SER A 451 -7.47 0.19 -26.21
C SER A 451 -8.36 -0.22 -25.04
N MET A 452 -7.89 -1.19 -24.25
CA MET A 452 -8.53 -1.52 -22.98
C MET A 452 -7.92 -0.63 -21.90
N VAL A 453 -8.75 0.15 -21.21
CA VAL A 453 -8.33 1.03 -20.12
C VAL A 453 -9.08 0.67 -18.85
N ILE A 454 -8.37 0.09 -17.90
CA ILE A 454 -8.94 -0.25 -16.60
C ILE A 454 -9.24 1.05 -15.85
N GLY A 455 -10.43 1.15 -15.27
CA GLY A 455 -10.87 2.33 -14.52
C GLY A 455 -11.20 3.55 -15.37
N CYS A 456 -11.27 3.43 -16.70
CA CYS A 456 -11.75 4.53 -17.55
C CYS A 456 -12.63 4.00 -18.70
N PRO A 457 -13.90 3.66 -18.43
CA PRO A 457 -14.75 3.01 -19.40
C PRO A 457 -15.05 3.88 -20.64
N LEU A 458 -14.92 5.20 -20.53
CA LEU A 458 -15.18 6.13 -21.63
C LEU A 458 -13.90 6.65 -22.33
N CYS A 459 -12.69 6.32 -21.81
CA CYS A 459 -11.45 6.82 -22.37
C CYS A 459 -11.17 6.37 -23.82
N ASN A 460 -11.69 5.26 -24.25
CA ASN A 460 -11.55 4.75 -25.62
C ASN A 460 -12.70 5.17 -26.56
N ILE A 461 -13.69 5.90 -26.06
CA ILE A 461 -14.78 6.46 -26.85
C ILE A 461 -14.29 7.79 -27.45
N LEU A 462 -13.91 7.75 -28.71
CA LEU A 462 -13.50 8.97 -29.41
C LEU A 462 -14.72 9.89 -29.59
N PRO A 463 -14.56 11.23 -29.42
CA PRO A 463 -15.61 12.17 -29.73
C PRO A 463 -16.08 11.96 -31.18
N GLN A 464 -17.37 11.88 -31.37
CA GLN A 464 -17.90 11.93 -32.75
C GLN A 464 -17.57 13.31 -33.31
N PRO A 465 -17.04 13.43 -34.56
CA PRO A 465 -16.94 14.73 -35.18
C PRO A 465 -18.33 15.34 -35.21
N MET A 466 -18.46 16.55 -34.68
CA MET A 466 -19.73 17.28 -34.75
C MET A 466 -20.20 17.27 -36.18
N ALA A 467 -21.37 16.70 -36.44
CA ALA A 467 -21.98 16.74 -37.75
C ALA A 467 -22.08 18.21 -38.14
N ALA A 468 -21.51 18.60 -39.28
CA ALA A 468 -21.68 19.94 -39.82
C ALA A 468 -23.19 20.29 -39.78
N PRO A 469 -23.56 21.52 -39.40
CA PRO A 469 -24.96 21.91 -39.39
C PRO A 469 -25.53 21.67 -40.79
N ARG A 470 -26.60 20.88 -40.84
CA ARG A 470 -27.34 20.66 -42.09
C ARG A 470 -27.78 22.03 -42.57
N GLN A 471 -27.19 22.48 -43.66
CA GLN A 471 -27.75 23.62 -44.38
C GLN A 471 -29.19 23.26 -44.76
N GLN A 472 -30.13 23.93 -44.16
CA GLN A 472 -31.54 23.86 -44.60
C GLN A 472 -31.60 24.41 -46.00
N GLN A 473 -31.91 23.56 -46.95
CA GLN A 473 -32.33 23.95 -48.30
C GLN A 473 -33.77 24.37 -48.32
#